data_0c1db8f0e108733459d1af740c6a2884
#
_entry.id   0c1db8f0e108733459d1af740c6a2884
#
_cell.length_a   1.000
_cell.length_b   1.000
_cell.length_c   1.000
_cell.angle_alpha   90.00
_cell.angle_beta   90.00
_cell.angle_gamma   90.00
#
_symmetry.space_group_name_H-M   'P 1'
#
loop_
_entity.id
_entity.type
_entity.pdbx_description
1 polymer ?
#
loop_
_entity_poly.entity_id
_entity_poly.type
_entity_poly.pdbx_seq_one_letter_code
_entity_poly.pdbx_strand_id
1 'polypeptide(L)'
;VPYTTLHTGVIQGGTALNIVPNFCQFDFEIRHLYEEDPQHLLNKIEAHARDHLQTKMRSTVADTGFDFKTLATYPGLLTDPGIEFVSYVKQLLDNDAHSKVAFGTEGGLFQKRLGIPTLVCGPGSIDQAHKTNEYIGLEQLQICGKFLDCLIQSLD
;
A
#
# COMPACT_ATOMS: atom_id res chain seq x y z
N VAL A 1 5.98 9.67 2.88
CA VAL A 1 7.09 9.94 1.93
C VAL A 1 6.54 10.67 0.72
N PRO A 2 7.26 11.66 0.17
CA PRO A 2 6.81 12.46 -0.96
C PRO A 2 7.21 11.86 -2.33
N TYR A 3 7.43 10.57 -2.40
CA TYR A 3 7.86 9.87 -3.61
C TYR A 3 7.39 8.41 -3.60
N THR A 4 7.27 7.82 -4.78
CA THR A 4 6.99 6.41 -4.97
C THR A 4 8.17 5.57 -4.52
N THR A 5 7.89 4.47 -3.84
CA THR A 5 8.90 3.51 -3.38
C THR A 5 8.68 2.14 -4.00
N LEU A 6 9.77 1.41 -4.20
CA LEU A 6 9.78 0.02 -4.60
C LEU A 6 10.54 -0.77 -3.54
N HIS A 7 9.95 -1.86 -3.06
CA HIS A 7 10.54 -2.70 -2.03
C HIS A 7 10.38 -4.18 -2.39
N THR A 8 11.48 -4.94 -2.29
CA THR A 8 11.45 -6.40 -2.40
C THR A 8 11.44 -6.99 -1.00
N GLY A 9 10.33 -7.60 -0.62
CA GLY A 9 10.12 -8.12 0.74
C GLY A 9 10.43 -9.60 0.89
N VAL A 10 10.34 -10.38 -0.19
CA VAL A 10 10.57 -11.84 -0.17
C VAL A 10 11.47 -12.24 -1.32
N ILE A 11 12.44 -13.11 -1.06
CA ILE A 11 13.29 -13.74 -2.09
C ILE A 11 13.41 -15.21 -1.75
N GLN A 12 13.15 -16.07 -2.73
CA GLN A 12 13.25 -17.53 -2.61
C GLN A 12 13.92 -18.10 -3.83
N GLY A 13 14.89 -18.99 -3.65
CA GLY A 13 15.56 -19.64 -4.77
C GLY A 13 16.72 -20.52 -4.33
N GLY A 14 17.13 -21.45 -5.22
CA GLY A 14 18.18 -22.41 -4.95
C GLY A 14 17.74 -23.57 -4.05
N THR A 15 18.52 -24.65 -4.09
CA THR A 15 18.29 -25.89 -3.31
C THR A 15 19.52 -26.36 -2.55
N ALA A 16 20.71 -26.04 -3.00
CA ALA A 16 21.96 -26.38 -2.36
C ALA A 16 23.09 -25.43 -2.76
N LEU A 17 24.11 -25.33 -1.91
CA LEU A 17 25.25 -24.42 -2.09
C LEU A 17 26.00 -24.62 -3.43
N ASN A 18 26.11 -25.85 -3.88
CA ASN A 18 26.90 -26.27 -5.04
C ASN A 18 26.05 -26.56 -6.30
N ILE A 19 24.77 -26.17 -6.29
CA ILE A 19 23.85 -26.34 -7.41
C ILE A 19 23.44 -24.95 -7.93
N VAL A 20 23.59 -24.74 -9.24
CA VAL A 20 23.07 -23.53 -9.87
C VAL A 20 21.54 -23.48 -9.75
N PRO A 21 20.96 -22.43 -9.21
CA PRO A 21 19.51 -22.32 -9.04
C PRO A 21 18.78 -22.43 -10.38
N ASN A 22 17.85 -23.37 -10.48
CA ASN A 22 16.94 -23.49 -11.62
C ASN A 22 15.78 -22.49 -11.56
N PHE A 23 15.47 -22.01 -10.35
CA PHE A 23 14.35 -21.11 -10.09
C PHE A 23 14.71 -20.10 -9.00
N CYS A 24 14.29 -18.85 -9.21
CA CYS A 24 14.34 -17.80 -8.20
C CYS A 24 13.08 -16.96 -8.33
N GLN A 25 12.40 -16.75 -7.22
CA GLN A 25 11.25 -15.87 -7.10
C GLN A 25 11.56 -14.75 -6.12
N PHE A 26 11.06 -13.56 -6.39
CA PHE A 26 10.99 -12.49 -5.42
C PHE A 26 9.66 -11.75 -5.55
N ASP A 27 9.12 -11.39 -4.39
CA ASP A 27 7.91 -10.61 -4.31
C ASP A 27 8.28 -9.18 -3.96
N PHE A 28 7.77 -8.23 -4.73
CA PHE A 28 8.02 -6.82 -4.54
C PHE A 28 6.71 -6.03 -4.55
N GLU A 29 6.72 -4.88 -3.91
CA GLU A 29 5.61 -3.93 -3.93
C GLU A 29 6.05 -2.57 -4.47
N ILE A 30 5.14 -1.89 -5.13
CA ILE A 30 5.26 -0.49 -5.55
C ILE A 30 4.25 0.30 -4.73
N ARG A 31 4.71 1.20 -3.87
CA ARG A 31 3.87 2.17 -3.17
C ARG A 31 3.98 3.49 -3.90
N HIS A 32 2.97 3.76 -4.72
CA HIS A 32 2.96 4.90 -5.62
C HIS A 32 2.21 6.10 -5.03
N LEU A 33 2.57 7.31 -5.47
CA LEU A 33 1.78 8.50 -5.22
C LEU A 33 0.46 8.42 -6.01
N TYR A 34 -0.56 9.16 -5.56
CA TYR A 34 -1.86 9.17 -6.22
C TYR A 34 -1.78 9.59 -7.68
N GLU A 35 -0.90 10.52 -7.99
CA GLU A 35 -0.68 11.09 -9.32
C GLU A 35 0.13 10.19 -10.26
N GLU A 36 0.76 9.14 -9.75
CA GLU A 36 1.63 8.25 -10.51
C GLU A 36 0.89 6.96 -10.92
N ASP A 37 1.11 6.54 -12.16
CA ASP A 37 0.60 5.26 -12.65
C ASP A 37 1.59 4.12 -12.31
N PRO A 38 1.25 3.22 -11.36
CA PRO A 38 2.10 2.10 -11.01
C PRO A 38 2.31 1.13 -12.17
N GLN A 39 1.39 1.07 -13.14
CA GLN A 39 1.54 0.22 -14.31
C GLN A 39 2.70 0.69 -15.21
N HIS A 40 2.92 2.00 -15.30
CA HIS A 40 4.06 2.53 -16.04
C HIS A 40 5.40 2.09 -15.44
N LEU A 41 5.50 2.06 -14.12
CA LEU A 41 6.69 1.58 -13.41
C LEU A 41 6.86 0.07 -13.59
N LEU A 42 5.80 -0.70 -13.46
CA LEU A 42 5.82 -2.14 -13.70
C LEU A 42 6.27 -2.47 -15.13
N ASN A 43 5.72 -1.77 -16.13
CA ASN A 43 6.11 -1.97 -17.53
C ASN A 43 7.60 -1.69 -17.77
N LYS A 44 8.18 -0.69 -17.09
CA LYS A 44 9.64 -0.43 -17.15
C LYS A 44 10.46 -1.58 -16.59
N ILE A 45 10.03 -2.14 -15.45
CA ILE A 45 10.69 -3.28 -14.81
C ILE A 45 10.62 -4.51 -15.74
N GLU A 46 9.43 -4.81 -16.27
CA GLU A 46 9.23 -5.92 -17.19
C GLU A 46 10.05 -5.76 -18.46
N ALA A 47 10.04 -4.58 -19.08
CA ALA A 47 10.83 -4.30 -20.27
C ALA A 47 12.32 -4.52 -20.00
N HIS A 48 12.86 -3.97 -18.90
CA HIS A 48 14.26 -4.18 -18.53
C HIS A 48 14.60 -5.67 -18.34
N ALA A 49 13.74 -6.40 -17.64
CA ALA A 49 13.94 -7.84 -17.43
C ALA A 49 13.97 -8.62 -18.75
N ARG A 50 13.02 -8.34 -19.66
CA ARG A 50 12.90 -9.06 -20.95
C ARG A 50 13.99 -8.66 -21.94
N ASP A 51 14.23 -7.36 -22.08
CA ASP A 51 15.12 -6.87 -23.15
C ASP A 51 16.60 -7.05 -22.81
N HIS A 52 16.96 -6.94 -21.54
CA HIS A 52 18.36 -6.99 -21.12
C HIS A 52 18.72 -8.30 -20.41
N LEU A 53 17.95 -8.71 -19.41
CA LEU A 53 18.33 -9.85 -18.57
C LEU A 53 17.96 -11.18 -19.25
N GLN A 54 16.75 -11.32 -19.75
CA GLN A 54 16.29 -12.54 -20.42
C GLN A 54 17.10 -12.82 -21.70
N THR A 55 17.44 -11.81 -22.47
CA THR A 55 18.30 -11.94 -23.65
C THR A 55 19.65 -12.53 -23.26
N LYS A 56 20.25 -12.03 -22.18
CA LYS A 56 21.51 -12.56 -21.66
C LYS A 56 21.37 -13.99 -21.13
N MET A 57 20.29 -14.33 -20.44
CA MET A 57 20.04 -15.69 -19.95
C MET A 57 19.90 -16.67 -21.12
N ARG A 58 19.14 -16.32 -22.14
CA ARG A 58 18.88 -17.15 -23.33
C ARG A 58 20.08 -17.37 -24.18
N SER A 59 21.12 -16.55 -24.11
CA SER A 59 22.40 -16.82 -24.78
C SER A 59 23.12 -18.03 -24.20
N THR A 60 22.77 -18.45 -22.97
CA THR A 60 23.35 -19.63 -22.31
C THR A 60 22.38 -20.82 -22.33
N VAL A 61 21.10 -20.57 -21.97
CA VAL A 61 20.05 -21.59 -21.95
C VAL A 61 18.80 -21.03 -22.62
N ALA A 62 18.41 -21.58 -23.75
CA ALA A 62 17.34 -21.04 -24.60
C ALA A 62 15.96 -20.94 -23.89
N ASP A 63 15.65 -21.94 -23.07
CA ASP A 63 14.36 -22.02 -22.35
C ASP A 63 14.46 -21.38 -20.96
N THR A 64 14.80 -20.09 -20.95
CA THR A 64 14.84 -19.28 -19.72
C THR A 64 14.04 -18.00 -19.89
N GLY A 65 13.55 -17.44 -18.79
CA GLY A 65 12.79 -16.20 -18.85
C GLY A 65 12.28 -15.71 -17.52
N PHE A 66 11.46 -14.68 -17.61
CA PHE A 66 10.77 -14.07 -16.48
C PHE A 66 9.27 -14.29 -16.62
N ASP A 67 8.64 -14.69 -15.52
CA ASP A 67 7.20 -14.71 -15.35
C ASP A 67 6.79 -13.68 -14.31
N PHE A 68 5.86 -12.77 -14.68
CA PHE A 68 5.37 -11.71 -13.82
C PHE A 68 3.92 -11.98 -13.44
N LYS A 69 3.64 -11.92 -12.16
CA LYS A 69 2.29 -12.12 -11.62
C LYS A 69 1.93 -11.02 -10.67
N THR A 70 0.88 -10.26 -11.01
CA THR A 70 0.30 -9.29 -10.08
C THR A 70 -0.51 -10.02 -9.02
N LEU A 71 -0.15 -9.86 -7.75
CA LEU A 71 -0.83 -10.48 -6.62
C LEU A 71 -2.00 -9.63 -6.13
N ALA A 72 -1.81 -8.32 -6.04
CA ALA A 72 -2.84 -7.38 -5.62
C ALA A 72 -2.56 -5.98 -6.20
N THR A 73 -3.62 -5.20 -6.37
CA THR A 73 -3.55 -3.80 -6.80
C THR A 73 -4.57 -2.98 -6.03
N TYR A 74 -4.11 -1.91 -5.40
CA TYR A 74 -4.93 -0.97 -4.66
C TYR A 74 -4.72 0.44 -5.19
N PRO A 75 -5.78 1.20 -5.55
CA PRO A 75 -5.64 2.60 -5.90
C PRO A 75 -5.25 3.43 -4.67
N GLY A 76 -4.48 4.48 -4.87
CA GLY A 76 -4.22 5.47 -3.83
C GLY A 76 -5.51 6.16 -3.39
N LEU A 77 -5.54 6.63 -2.16
CA LEU A 77 -6.62 7.44 -1.61
C LEU A 77 -6.19 8.91 -1.59
N LEU A 78 -6.98 9.77 -2.21
CA LEU A 78 -6.81 11.22 -2.14
C LEU A 78 -8.17 11.87 -1.89
N THR A 79 -8.38 12.34 -0.67
CA THR A 79 -9.57 13.10 -0.28
C THR A 79 -9.17 14.54 -0.02
N ASP A 80 -9.87 15.48 -0.67
CA ASP A 80 -9.65 16.92 -0.47
C ASP A 80 -10.03 17.30 0.97
N PRO A 81 -9.11 17.87 1.76
CA PRO A 81 -9.38 18.28 3.12
C PRO A 81 -10.40 19.43 3.25
N GLY A 82 -10.72 20.11 2.17
CA GLY A 82 -11.66 21.24 2.13
C GLY A 82 -13.13 20.86 1.96
N ILE A 83 -13.47 19.59 1.71
CA ILE A 83 -14.87 19.17 1.54
C ILE A 83 -15.62 19.09 2.87
N GLU A 84 -16.93 19.27 2.82
CA GLU A 84 -17.83 19.27 3.98
C GLU A 84 -17.73 17.98 4.80
N PHE A 85 -17.63 16.83 4.15
CA PHE A 85 -17.47 15.53 4.80
C PHE A 85 -16.23 15.48 5.73
N VAL A 86 -15.11 16.06 5.29
CA VAL A 86 -13.89 16.12 6.15
C VAL A 86 -14.11 17.00 7.35
N SER A 87 -14.77 18.16 7.17
CA SER A 87 -15.11 19.07 8.25
C SER A 87 -16.05 18.42 9.27
N TYR A 88 -17.05 17.68 8.78
CA TYR A 88 -17.96 16.91 9.62
C TYR A 88 -17.22 15.88 10.49
N VAL A 89 -16.33 15.07 9.90
CA VAL A 89 -15.56 14.07 10.65
C VAL A 89 -14.63 14.73 11.67
N LYS A 90 -14.00 15.85 11.34
CA LYS A 90 -13.17 16.61 12.27
C LYS A 90 -13.96 17.12 13.48
N GLN A 91 -15.19 17.60 13.27
CA GLN A 91 -16.08 18.01 14.36
C GLN A 91 -16.43 16.84 15.28
N LEU A 92 -16.75 15.66 14.75
CA LEU A 92 -17.01 14.47 15.54
C LEU A 92 -15.80 14.00 16.36
N LEU A 93 -14.59 14.24 15.85
CA LEU A 93 -13.34 13.89 16.52
C LEU A 93 -12.87 14.95 17.52
N ASP A 94 -13.48 16.13 17.51
CA ASP A 94 -12.97 17.33 18.20
C ASP A 94 -11.48 17.57 17.89
N ASN A 95 -11.11 17.40 16.62
CA ASN A 95 -9.72 17.45 16.17
C ASN A 95 -9.61 17.91 14.71
N ASP A 96 -8.97 19.05 14.50
CA ASP A 96 -8.74 19.63 13.17
C ASP A 96 -7.53 19.04 12.42
N ALA A 97 -6.73 18.22 13.07
CA ALA A 97 -5.55 17.63 12.44
C ALA A 97 -5.93 16.63 11.36
N HIS A 98 -5.14 16.60 10.31
CA HIS A 98 -5.17 15.57 9.28
C HIS A 98 -3.76 15.32 8.74
N SER A 99 -3.52 14.12 8.24
CA SER A 99 -2.23 13.75 7.66
C SER A 99 -2.41 12.79 6.49
N LYS A 100 -1.34 12.62 5.72
CA LYS A 100 -1.24 11.54 4.74
C LYS A 100 -0.35 10.45 5.32
N VAL A 101 -0.68 9.21 4.98
CA VAL A 101 0.05 8.02 5.44
C VAL A 101 0.60 7.26 4.24
N ALA A 102 1.68 6.53 4.45
CA ALA A 102 2.39 5.79 3.40
C ALA A 102 2.03 4.29 3.37
N PHE A 103 0.87 3.91 3.91
CA PHE A 103 0.38 2.55 3.84
C PHE A 103 -0.84 2.42 2.91
N GLY A 104 -1.02 1.23 2.32
CA GLY A 104 -2.18 0.92 1.51
C GLY A 104 -3.42 0.68 2.36
N THR A 105 -4.57 1.12 1.88
CA THR A 105 -5.89 0.85 2.48
C THR A 105 -6.92 0.60 1.38
N GLU A 106 -8.03 -0.04 1.74
CA GLU A 106 -9.17 -0.22 0.85
C GLU A 106 -9.92 1.10 0.58
N GLY A 107 -9.58 2.18 1.27
CA GLY A 107 -10.22 3.49 1.10
C GLY A 107 -10.19 4.00 -0.34
N GLY A 108 -9.07 3.77 -1.04
CA GLY A 108 -8.97 4.11 -2.46
C GLY A 108 -9.91 3.31 -3.35
N LEU A 109 -10.28 2.08 -2.97
CA LEU A 109 -11.28 1.28 -3.71
C LEU A 109 -12.67 1.88 -3.58
N PHE A 110 -13.07 2.30 -2.38
CA PHE A 110 -14.36 2.96 -2.15
C PHE A 110 -14.45 4.25 -2.97
N GLN A 111 -13.40 5.09 -2.92
CA GLN A 111 -13.36 6.33 -3.68
C GLN A 111 -13.42 6.06 -5.19
N LYS A 112 -12.60 5.14 -5.71
CA LYS A 112 -12.50 4.90 -7.16
C LYS A 112 -13.72 4.17 -7.73
N ARG A 113 -14.28 3.20 -7.01
CA ARG A 113 -15.36 2.34 -7.52
C ARG A 113 -16.75 2.91 -7.24
N LEU A 114 -16.93 3.58 -6.11
CA LEU A 114 -18.23 4.06 -5.66
C LEU A 114 -18.37 5.58 -5.80
N GLY A 115 -17.26 6.31 -6.06
CA GLY A 115 -17.28 7.77 -6.16
C GLY A 115 -17.58 8.48 -4.83
N ILE A 116 -17.40 7.80 -3.69
CA ILE A 116 -17.69 8.36 -2.36
C ILE A 116 -16.44 8.92 -1.71
N PRO A 117 -16.50 10.11 -1.09
CA PRO A 117 -15.42 10.63 -0.27
C PRO A 117 -15.08 9.63 0.86
N THR A 118 -13.80 9.34 1.03
CA THR A 118 -13.36 8.33 2.00
C THR A 118 -12.23 8.89 2.85
N LEU A 119 -12.32 8.68 4.16
CA LEU A 119 -11.28 8.98 5.13
C LEU A 119 -10.88 7.70 5.86
N VAL A 120 -9.61 7.63 6.23
CA VAL A 120 -9.11 6.61 7.16
C VAL A 120 -9.04 7.23 8.54
N CYS A 121 -9.78 6.68 9.47
CA CYS A 121 -9.83 7.09 10.85
C CYS A 121 -9.80 5.87 11.76
N GLY A 122 -8.94 5.88 12.75
CA GLY A 122 -8.83 4.78 13.70
C GLY A 122 -7.90 5.15 14.86
N PRO A 123 -7.92 4.34 15.94
CA PRO A 123 -7.10 4.59 17.11
C PRO A 123 -5.64 4.17 16.87
N GLY A 124 -4.72 4.75 17.65
CA GLY A 124 -3.31 4.41 17.63
C GLY A 124 -2.45 5.35 16.78
N SER A 125 -1.21 4.95 16.56
CA SER A 125 -0.23 5.69 15.76
C SER A 125 0.50 4.75 14.81
N ILE A 126 0.79 5.23 13.61
CA ILE A 126 1.63 4.52 12.63
C ILE A 126 3.03 4.21 13.19
N ASP A 127 3.48 4.97 14.19
CA ASP A 127 4.77 4.73 14.83
C ASP A 127 4.84 3.42 15.62
N GLN A 128 3.70 2.86 16.02
CA GLN A 128 3.59 1.57 16.69
C GLN A 128 3.26 0.42 15.75
N ALA A 129 2.73 0.73 14.56
CA ALA A 129 2.32 -0.28 13.60
C ALA A 129 3.51 -0.99 12.92
N HIS A 130 3.32 -2.25 12.55
CA HIS A 130 4.27 -3.10 11.84
C HIS A 130 5.60 -3.29 12.59
N LYS A 131 5.55 -3.31 13.92
CA LYS A 131 6.70 -3.54 14.80
C LYS A 131 6.50 -4.78 15.67
N THR A 132 7.61 -5.37 16.10
CA THR A 132 7.57 -6.37 17.16
C THR A 132 6.92 -5.76 18.41
N ASN A 133 5.95 -6.47 19.00
CA ASN A 133 5.13 -5.97 20.11
C ASN A 133 4.30 -4.73 19.77
N GLU A 134 3.70 -4.69 18.59
CA GLU A 134 2.71 -3.68 18.21
C GLU A 134 1.62 -3.58 19.29
N TYR A 135 1.30 -2.36 19.70
CA TYR A 135 0.34 -2.10 20.74
C TYR A 135 -0.50 -0.86 20.46
N ILE A 136 -1.59 -0.75 21.17
CA ILE A 136 -2.44 0.44 21.21
C ILE A 136 -2.64 0.91 22.65
N GLY A 137 -2.60 2.21 22.87
CA GLY A 137 -2.92 2.81 24.19
C GLY A 137 -4.42 2.75 24.49
N LEU A 138 -4.78 2.44 25.73
CA LEU A 138 -6.19 2.40 26.16
C LEU A 138 -6.91 3.72 25.96
N GLU A 139 -6.21 4.84 26.12
CA GLU A 139 -6.74 6.18 25.87
C GLU A 139 -7.18 6.35 24.40
N GLN A 140 -6.40 5.82 23.46
CA GLN A 140 -6.74 5.86 22.03
C GLN A 140 -8.00 5.04 21.71
N LEU A 141 -8.18 3.91 22.38
CA LEU A 141 -9.41 3.10 22.26
C LEU A 141 -10.62 3.86 22.81
N GLN A 142 -10.47 4.56 23.94
CA GLN A 142 -11.54 5.37 24.54
C GLN A 142 -11.93 6.55 23.64
N ILE A 143 -10.95 7.24 23.03
CA ILE A 143 -11.20 8.31 22.06
C ILE A 143 -11.96 7.78 20.84
N CYS A 144 -11.52 6.65 20.31
CA CYS A 144 -12.21 6.01 19.19
C CYS A 144 -13.64 5.59 19.55
N GLY A 145 -13.87 5.03 20.73
CA GLY A 145 -15.21 4.71 21.22
C GLY A 145 -16.13 5.92 21.27
N LYS A 146 -15.67 7.04 21.84
CA LYS A 146 -16.42 8.31 21.85
C LYS A 146 -16.74 8.81 20.45
N PHE A 147 -15.78 8.75 19.54
CA PHE A 147 -16.02 9.12 18.14
C PHE A 147 -17.13 8.28 17.51
N LEU A 148 -17.11 6.96 17.71
CA LEU A 148 -18.16 6.07 17.19
C LEU A 148 -19.54 6.36 17.81
N ASP A 149 -19.60 6.64 19.10
CA ASP A 149 -20.84 7.04 19.77
C ASP A 149 -21.40 8.35 19.19
N CYS A 150 -20.55 9.36 18.99
CA CYS A 150 -20.93 10.61 18.35
C CYS A 150 -21.41 10.40 16.90
N LEU A 151 -20.70 9.55 16.13
CA LEU A 151 -21.09 9.23 14.77
C LEU A 151 -22.47 8.57 14.71
N ILE A 152 -22.73 7.58 15.57
CA ILE A 152 -24.04 6.90 15.63
C ILE A 152 -25.14 7.89 15.96
N GLN A 153 -24.94 8.73 17.00
CA GLN A 153 -25.93 9.74 17.40
C GLN A 153 -26.21 10.80 16.33
N SER A 154 -25.26 11.04 15.43
CA SER A 154 -25.43 12.02 14.35
C SER A 154 -26.20 11.48 13.15
N LEU A 155 -26.47 10.17 13.09
CA LEU A 155 -27.24 9.52 12.03
C LEU A 155 -28.73 9.33 12.39
N ASP A 156 -29.10 9.55 13.68
CA ASP A 156 -30.46 9.54 14.17
C ASP A 156 -31.13 10.92 13.97
#